data_a0db0d2c4e0cbd23ecdb87a916545928
#
_entry.id   a0db0d2c4e0cbd23ecdb87a916545928
#
_cell.length_a   1.000
_cell.length_b   1.000
_cell.length_c   1.000
_cell.angle_alpha   90.00
_cell.angle_beta   90.00
_cell.angle_gamma   90.00
#
_symmetry.space_group_name_H-M   'P 1'
#
loop_
_entity.id
_entity.type
_entity.pdbx_description
1 polymer ?
#
loop_
_entity_poly.entity_id
_entity_poly.type
_entity_poly.pdbx_seq_one_letter_code
_entity_poly.pdbx_strand_id
1 'polypeptide(L)'
;IYGTDFPVITINDMVNAQVNLLDFFGIKKLFSIVGGSMGGMQVLQFISNFPDKAKTVIPIACTSSHSAQNIAFNELGRQAIAADHNWQDGKYTSQNTVPDKGLAVARMAAHITYLSKKGLQEKFGRKLQERDDLKFGFDADFQIESYLRYQGSVFVDRFDANTYLIMTKILD
;
A
#
# COMPACT_ATOMS: atom_id res chain seq x y z
N ILE A 1 5.16 18.36 11.54
CA ILE A 1 4.49 17.08 11.14
C ILE A 1 3.00 17.27 11.41
N TYR A 2 2.17 17.04 10.40
CA TYR A 2 0.73 17.35 10.46
C TYR A 2 -0.10 16.22 11.09
N GLY A 3 0.42 14.99 11.18
CA GLY A 3 -0.32 13.85 11.70
C GLY A 3 -1.64 13.63 10.93
N THR A 4 -2.73 13.43 11.67
CA THR A 4 -4.08 13.28 11.10
C THR A 4 -4.69 14.59 10.58
N ASP A 5 -4.08 15.74 10.85
CA ASP A 5 -4.50 17.04 10.31
C ASP A 5 -3.96 17.28 8.88
N PHE A 6 -3.17 16.35 8.34
CA PHE A 6 -2.71 16.43 6.96
C PHE A 6 -3.90 16.36 6.00
N PRO A 7 -4.00 17.27 5.02
CA PRO A 7 -5.12 17.26 4.09
C PRO A 7 -5.14 15.97 3.26
N VAL A 8 -6.35 15.51 2.96
CA VAL A 8 -6.53 14.35 2.07
C VAL A 8 -6.12 14.75 0.65
N ILE A 9 -5.06 14.12 0.14
CA ILE A 9 -4.57 14.31 -1.23
C ILE A 9 -5.12 13.17 -2.09
N THR A 10 -6.01 13.47 -3.01
CA THR A 10 -6.64 12.48 -3.89
C THR A 10 -5.75 12.10 -5.09
N ILE A 11 -6.12 11.03 -5.80
CA ILE A 11 -5.48 10.69 -7.09
C ILE A 11 -5.60 11.86 -8.09
N ASN A 12 -6.72 12.56 -8.07
CA ASN A 12 -6.93 13.74 -8.92
C ASN A 12 -5.93 14.88 -8.59
N ASP A 13 -5.67 15.14 -7.31
CA ASP A 13 -4.70 16.15 -6.88
C ASP A 13 -3.28 15.79 -7.33
N MET A 14 -2.91 14.51 -7.21
CA MET A 14 -1.61 14.00 -7.69
C MET A 14 -1.46 14.22 -9.20
N VAL A 15 -2.49 13.92 -9.97
CA VAL A 15 -2.50 14.13 -11.43
C VAL A 15 -2.41 15.61 -11.78
N ASN A 16 -3.15 16.48 -11.10
CA ASN A 16 -3.06 17.94 -11.31
C ASN A 16 -1.66 18.47 -11.02
N ALA A 17 -1.00 17.98 -9.97
CA ALA A 17 0.39 18.34 -9.67
C ALA A 17 1.34 17.90 -10.79
N GLN A 18 1.17 16.70 -11.35
CA GLN A 18 1.95 16.20 -12.48
C GLN A 18 1.75 17.05 -13.73
N VAL A 19 0.51 17.46 -14.03
CA VAL A 19 0.21 18.33 -15.17
C VAL A 19 0.86 19.70 -14.99
N ASN A 20 0.79 20.30 -13.80
CA ASN A 20 1.48 21.54 -13.51
C ASN A 20 3.00 21.44 -13.72
N LEU A 21 3.60 20.29 -13.36
CA LEU A 21 5.02 20.04 -13.62
C LEU A 21 5.33 19.96 -15.12
N LEU A 22 4.47 19.29 -15.90
CA LEU A 22 4.62 19.22 -17.36
C LEU A 22 4.54 20.63 -17.98
N ASP A 23 3.59 21.43 -17.55
CA ASP A 23 3.40 22.79 -18.04
C ASP A 23 4.60 23.69 -17.65
N PHE A 24 5.16 23.51 -16.45
CA PHE A 24 6.39 24.19 -16.02
C PHE A 24 7.58 23.87 -16.94
N PHE A 25 7.72 22.64 -17.38
CA PHE A 25 8.75 22.22 -18.36
C PHE A 25 8.38 22.54 -19.81
N GLY A 26 7.23 23.13 -20.08
CA GLY A 26 6.77 23.42 -21.45
C GLY A 26 6.37 22.19 -22.25
N ILE A 27 6.17 21.05 -21.60
CA ILE A 27 5.80 19.77 -22.24
C ILE A 27 4.30 19.79 -22.55
N LYS A 28 3.96 19.95 -23.81
CA LYS A 28 2.56 20.03 -24.23
C LYS A 28 1.88 18.67 -24.36
N LYS A 29 2.63 17.64 -24.79
CA LYS A 29 2.10 16.30 -25.02
C LYS A 29 3.15 15.23 -24.76
N LEU A 30 2.78 14.24 -23.97
CA LEU A 30 3.61 13.06 -23.69
C LEU A 30 3.46 12.03 -24.79
N PHE A 31 4.52 11.27 -25.07
CA PHE A 31 4.45 10.11 -25.94
C PHE A 31 3.70 8.96 -25.25
N SER A 32 4.04 8.69 -24.00
CA SER A 32 3.40 7.64 -23.21
C SER A 32 3.40 7.99 -21.71
N ILE A 33 2.35 7.51 -21.00
CA ILE A 33 2.28 7.49 -19.54
C ILE A 33 2.17 6.04 -19.11
N VAL A 34 3.05 5.63 -18.19
CA VAL A 34 3.10 4.26 -17.67
C VAL A 34 3.01 4.31 -16.15
N GLY A 35 2.18 3.48 -15.55
CA GLY A 35 2.05 3.42 -14.10
C GLY A 35 1.57 2.07 -13.60
N GLY A 36 2.14 1.61 -12.48
CA GLY A 36 1.75 0.37 -11.82
C GLY A 36 0.97 0.63 -10.53
N SER A 37 -0.01 -0.22 -10.21
CA SER A 37 -0.82 -0.12 -8.99
C SER A 37 -1.47 1.26 -8.86
N MET A 38 -1.24 2.01 -7.77
CA MET A 38 -1.70 3.39 -7.62
C MET A 38 -1.22 4.31 -8.75
N GLY A 39 -0.02 4.09 -9.31
CA GLY A 39 0.45 4.79 -10.49
C GLY A 39 -0.41 4.50 -11.72
N GLY A 40 -0.94 3.29 -11.85
CA GLY A 40 -1.91 2.93 -12.89
C GLY A 40 -3.25 3.64 -12.70
N MET A 41 -3.72 3.82 -11.46
CA MET A 41 -4.91 4.65 -11.16
C MET A 41 -4.67 6.11 -11.54
N GLN A 42 -3.47 6.65 -11.28
CA GLN A 42 -3.10 8.00 -11.76
C GLN A 42 -3.08 8.10 -13.29
N VAL A 43 -2.62 7.05 -13.99
CA VAL A 43 -2.69 6.99 -15.46
C VAL A 43 -4.12 7.05 -15.96
N LEU A 44 -5.04 6.29 -15.34
CA LEU A 44 -6.46 6.32 -15.70
C LEU A 44 -7.08 7.69 -15.41
N GLN A 45 -6.80 8.28 -14.26
CA GLN A 45 -7.26 9.62 -13.91
C GLN A 45 -6.68 10.69 -14.83
N PHE A 46 -5.40 10.56 -15.20
CA PHE A 46 -4.74 11.50 -16.11
C PHE A 46 -5.42 11.54 -17.47
N ILE A 47 -5.64 10.37 -18.09
CA ILE A 47 -6.26 10.32 -19.43
C ILE A 47 -7.74 10.73 -19.39
N SER A 48 -8.42 10.50 -18.29
CA SER A 48 -9.81 10.95 -18.08
C SER A 48 -9.91 12.48 -18.05
N ASN A 49 -8.98 13.15 -17.37
CA ASN A 49 -8.99 14.59 -17.21
C ASN A 49 -8.32 15.34 -18.39
N PHE A 50 -7.29 14.74 -18.97
CA PHE A 50 -6.42 15.36 -19.98
C PHE A 50 -6.17 14.45 -21.19
N PRO A 51 -7.23 14.05 -21.95
CA PRO A 51 -7.12 13.06 -23.00
C PRO A 51 -6.13 13.45 -24.12
N ASP A 52 -5.94 14.73 -24.35
CA ASP A 52 -5.05 15.23 -25.40
C ASP A 52 -3.59 15.37 -24.98
N LYS A 53 -3.29 15.26 -23.68
CA LYS A 53 -1.92 15.44 -23.16
C LYS A 53 -1.03 14.20 -23.30
N ALA A 54 -1.54 13.05 -23.75
CA ALA A 54 -0.75 11.86 -24.03
C ALA A 54 -1.17 11.20 -25.34
N LYS A 55 -0.23 10.50 -26.02
CA LYS A 55 -0.53 9.68 -27.20
C LYS A 55 -0.96 8.28 -26.80
N THR A 56 -0.33 7.71 -25.79
CA THR A 56 -0.58 6.35 -25.31
C THR A 56 -0.52 6.29 -23.78
N VAL A 57 -1.22 5.30 -23.20
CA VAL A 57 -1.20 5.06 -21.76
C VAL A 57 -1.07 3.57 -21.49
N ILE A 58 -0.33 3.20 -20.45
CA ILE A 58 -0.08 1.82 -20.04
C ILE A 58 -0.34 1.70 -18.53
N PRO A 59 -1.60 1.50 -18.11
CA PRO A 59 -1.93 1.17 -16.73
C PRO A 59 -1.61 -0.30 -16.45
N ILE A 60 -0.88 -0.60 -15.36
CA ILE A 60 -0.43 -1.94 -15.03
C ILE A 60 -0.95 -2.31 -13.65
N ALA A 61 -1.57 -3.51 -13.51
CA ALA A 61 -2.01 -4.06 -12.23
C ALA A 61 -2.82 -3.07 -11.39
N CYS A 62 -3.79 -2.41 -11.98
CA CYS A 62 -4.65 -1.42 -11.34
C CYS A 62 -6.13 -1.62 -11.71
N THR A 63 -6.99 -0.88 -11.06
CA THR A 63 -8.43 -0.84 -11.34
C THR A 63 -8.92 0.62 -11.30
N SER A 64 -10.06 0.90 -11.90
CA SER A 64 -10.71 2.22 -11.81
C SER A 64 -11.47 2.43 -10.50
N SER A 65 -11.78 1.33 -9.77
CA SER A 65 -12.42 1.37 -8.45
C SER A 65 -12.10 0.09 -7.70
N HIS A 66 -11.94 0.20 -6.39
CA HIS A 66 -11.70 -0.96 -5.54
C HIS A 66 -12.96 -1.82 -5.40
N SER A 67 -12.77 -3.14 -5.43
CA SER A 67 -13.83 -4.09 -5.06
C SER A 67 -14.06 -4.10 -3.55
N ALA A 68 -15.20 -4.62 -3.11
CA ALA A 68 -15.47 -4.81 -1.69
C ALA A 68 -14.36 -5.60 -0.97
N GLN A 69 -13.72 -6.57 -1.65
CA GLN A 69 -12.60 -7.32 -1.09
C GLN A 69 -11.36 -6.44 -0.89
N ASN A 70 -11.02 -5.57 -1.85
CA ASN A 70 -9.91 -4.64 -1.71
C ASN A 70 -10.15 -3.67 -0.53
N ILE A 71 -11.35 -3.09 -0.46
CA ILE A 71 -11.76 -2.20 0.63
C ILE A 71 -11.67 -2.92 1.98
N ALA A 72 -12.13 -4.19 2.07
CA ALA A 72 -12.06 -4.98 3.30
C ALA A 72 -10.62 -5.23 3.76
N PHE A 73 -9.69 -5.54 2.86
CA PHE A 73 -8.27 -5.69 3.21
C PHE A 73 -7.63 -4.37 3.62
N ASN A 74 -7.97 -3.27 2.96
CA ASN A 74 -7.52 -1.94 3.37
C ASN A 74 -8.04 -1.59 4.77
N GLU A 75 -9.32 -1.86 5.05
CA GLU A 75 -9.91 -1.63 6.36
C GLU A 75 -9.27 -2.49 7.45
N LEU A 76 -8.99 -3.76 7.18
CA LEU A 76 -8.25 -4.63 8.10
C LEU A 76 -6.89 -4.01 8.48
N GLY A 77 -6.16 -3.49 7.50
CA GLY A 77 -4.88 -2.81 7.74
C GLY A 77 -5.03 -1.54 8.57
N ARG A 78 -6.05 -0.72 8.27
CA ARG A 78 -6.35 0.49 9.05
C ARG A 78 -6.70 0.15 10.50
N GLN A 79 -7.53 -0.85 10.71
CA GLN A 79 -7.92 -1.27 12.06
C GLN A 79 -6.73 -1.88 12.84
N ALA A 80 -5.82 -2.59 12.18
CA ALA A 80 -4.60 -3.08 12.82
C ALA A 80 -3.73 -1.93 13.36
N ILE A 81 -3.60 -0.84 12.59
CA ILE A 81 -2.88 0.36 13.02
C ILE A 81 -3.63 1.08 14.14
N ALA A 82 -4.95 1.27 14.03
CA ALA A 82 -5.76 1.95 15.02
C ALA A 82 -5.81 1.21 16.37
N ALA A 83 -5.72 -0.13 16.34
CA ALA A 83 -5.67 -0.96 17.55
C ALA A 83 -4.29 -0.95 18.23
N ASP A 84 -3.24 -0.46 17.59
CA ASP A 84 -1.94 -0.31 18.22
C ASP A 84 -1.95 0.89 19.19
N HIS A 85 -1.71 0.62 20.48
CA HIS A 85 -1.76 1.67 21.51
C HIS A 85 -0.74 2.79 21.25
N ASN A 86 0.33 2.51 20.52
CA ASN A 86 1.33 3.51 20.14
C ASN A 86 0.87 4.45 19.03
N TRP A 87 -0.26 4.17 18.36
CA TRP A 87 -0.77 5.05 17.29
C TRP A 87 -1.29 6.39 17.84
N GLN A 88 -1.86 6.39 19.07
CA GLN A 88 -2.25 7.60 19.79
C GLN A 88 -3.15 8.53 18.96
N ASP A 89 -4.16 8.00 18.30
CA ASP A 89 -5.05 8.73 17.38
C ASP A 89 -4.29 9.56 16.33
N GLY A 90 -3.18 8.99 15.82
CA GLY A 90 -2.30 9.62 14.84
C GLY A 90 -1.30 10.62 15.39
N LYS A 91 -1.22 10.79 16.72
CA LYS A 91 -0.34 11.77 17.40
C LYS A 91 0.98 11.16 17.88
N TYR A 92 1.29 9.92 17.50
CA TYR A 92 2.46 9.16 17.96
C TYR A 92 3.80 9.90 17.76
N THR A 93 3.94 10.71 16.72
CA THR A 93 5.17 11.47 16.47
C THR A 93 5.44 12.52 17.57
N SER A 94 4.39 13.14 18.13
CA SER A 94 4.52 14.10 19.23
C SER A 94 4.83 13.44 20.58
N GLN A 95 4.56 12.14 20.69
CA GLN A 95 4.79 11.32 21.87
C GLN A 95 6.04 10.45 21.78
N ASN A 96 6.79 10.58 20.68
CA ASN A 96 7.98 9.78 20.38
C ASN A 96 7.74 8.27 20.45
N THR A 97 6.56 7.83 19.96
CA THR A 97 6.18 6.43 19.81
C THR A 97 6.03 6.07 18.33
N VAL A 98 5.97 4.79 18.00
CA VAL A 98 5.73 4.29 16.65
C VAL A 98 4.76 3.11 16.74
N PRO A 99 3.64 3.11 16.00
CA PRO A 99 2.70 2.00 15.95
C PRO A 99 3.22 0.88 15.03
N ASP A 100 4.40 0.36 15.36
CA ASP A 100 5.15 -0.60 14.57
C ASP A 100 4.43 -1.95 14.43
N LYS A 101 3.77 -2.42 15.49
CA LYS A 101 3.05 -3.69 15.48
C LYS A 101 1.82 -3.62 14.56
N GLY A 102 1.03 -2.57 14.69
CA GLY A 102 -0.14 -2.35 13.84
C GLY A 102 0.24 -2.18 12.37
N LEU A 103 1.27 -1.38 12.09
CA LEU A 103 1.76 -1.16 10.74
C LEU A 103 2.36 -2.44 10.12
N ALA A 104 3.08 -3.23 10.92
CA ALA A 104 3.60 -4.54 10.48
C ALA A 104 2.47 -5.50 10.10
N VAL A 105 1.43 -5.62 10.93
CA VAL A 105 0.26 -6.47 10.64
C VAL A 105 -0.48 -6.00 9.38
N ALA A 106 -0.67 -4.69 9.22
CA ALA A 106 -1.26 -4.12 8.01
C ALA A 106 -0.45 -4.51 6.75
N ARG A 107 0.88 -4.48 6.84
CA ARG A 107 1.76 -4.90 5.74
C ARG A 107 1.66 -6.41 5.46
N MET A 108 1.57 -7.25 6.49
CA MET A 108 1.37 -8.69 6.34
C MET A 108 0.07 -8.98 5.57
N ALA A 109 -1.04 -8.33 5.93
CA ALA A 109 -2.31 -8.45 5.22
C ALA A 109 -2.18 -8.07 3.74
N ALA A 110 -1.52 -6.95 3.43
CA ALA A 110 -1.26 -6.53 2.07
C ALA A 110 -0.46 -7.58 1.26
N HIS A 111 0.56 -8.20 1.86
CA HIS A 111 1.35 -9.24 1.19
C HIS A 111 0.56 -10.50 0.83
N ILE A 112 -0.49 -10.83 1.58
CA ILE A 112 -1.40 -11.93 1.23
C ILE A 112 -2.15 -11.63 -0.07
N THR A 113 -2.49 -10.36 -0.32
CA THR A 113 -3.25 -9.95 -1.51
C THR A 113 -2.40 -9.84 -2.78
N TYR A 114 -1.08 -9.77 -2.68
CA TYR A 114 -0.18 -9.58 -3.83
C TYR A 114 0.04 -10.84 -4.66
N LEU A 115 -0.22 -12.00 -4.08
CA LEU A 115 -0.06 -13.29 -4.77
C LEU A 115 -1.41 -14.00 -4.87
N SER A 116 -1.61 -14.71 -5.97
CA SER A 116 -2.75 -15.61 -6.08
C SER A 116 -2.62 -16.77 -5.09
N LYS A 117 -3.75 -17.43 -4.76
CA LYS A 117 -3.75 -18.66 -3.95
C LYS A 117 -2.76 -19.71 -4.52
N LYS A 118 -2.75 -19.85 -5.85
CA LYS A 118 -1.84 -20.75 -6.55
C LYS A 118 -0.37 -20.32 -6.36
N GLY A 119 -0.07 -19.05 -6.54
CA GLY A 119 1.29 -18.52 -6.36
C GLY A 119 1.81 -18.65 -4.94
N LEU A 120 0.97 -18.43 -3.92
CA LEU A 120 1.31 -18.68 -2.53
C LEU A 120 1.60 -20.17 -2.28
N GLN A 121 0.75 -21.06 -2.82
CA GLN A 121 0.93 -22.51 -2.68
C GLN A 121 2.20 -23.01 -3.37
N GLU A 122 2.51 -22.53 -4.56
CA GLU A 122 3.73 -22.91 -5.29
C GLU A 122 4.99 -22.40 -4.58
N LYS A 123 4.95 -21.19 -4.06
CA LYS A 123 6.11 -20.56 -3.40
C LYS A 123 6.39 -21.16 -2.04
N PHE A 124 5.40 -21.30 -1.19
CA PHE A 124 5.56 -21.67 0.20
C PHE A 124 4.99 -23.05 0.53
N GLY A 125 3.80 -23.40 0.00
CA GLY A 125 3.11 -24.62 0.34
C GLY A 125 2.90 -24.76 1.85
N ARG A 126 3.25 -25.92 2.38
CA ARG A 126 3.32 -26.21 3.83
C ARG A 126 4.78 -26.42 4.28
N LYS A 127 5.72 -25.76 3.62
CA LYS A 127 7.16 -25.90 3.95
C LYS A 127 7.41 -25.34 5.33
N LEU A 128 8.02 -26.15 6.16
CA LEU A 128 8.47 -25.74 7.49
C LEU A 128 9.75 -24.89 7.37
N GLN A 129 10.04 -24.13 8.40
CA GLN A 129 11.34 -23.51 8.59
C GLN A 129 12.40 -24.61 8.73
N GLU A 130 13.63 -24.30 9.00
CA GLU A 130 14.77 -25.24 9.15
C GLU A 130 14.55 -26.31 10.25
N ARG A 131 13.48 -27.11 10.09
CA ARG A 131 13.04 -28.16 11.03
C ARG A 131 12.16 -29.18 10.33
N ASP A 132 12.08 -30.37 10.92
CA ASP A 132 11.30 -31.48 10.36
C ASP A 132 9.91 -31.60 10.99
N ASP A 133 9.69 -31.06 12.20
CA ASP A 133 8.44 -31.20 12.98
C ASP A 133 7.82 -29.87 13.38
N LEU A 134 6.49 -29.85 13.54
CA LEU A 134 5.71 -28.75 14.09
C LEU A 134 5.92 -28.69 15.61
N LYS A 135 6.18 -27.49 16.14
CA LYS A 135 6.33 -27.26 17.58
C LYS A 135 5.04 -26.84 18.29
N PHE A 136 4.02 -26.42 17.51
CA PHE A 136 2.74 -25.89 18.04
C PHE A 136 2.92 -24.72 19.04
N GLY A 137 4.02 -24.00 18.93
CA GLY A 137 4.27 -22.78 19.69
C GLY A 137 3.77 -21.53 18.97
N PHE A 138 4.09 -20.36 19.53
CA PHE A 138 3.77 -19.07 18.90
C PHE A 138 4.86 -18.56 17.95
N ASP A 139 5.96 -19.30 17.80
CA ASP A 139 6.98 -19.02 16.81
C ASP A 139 6.52 -19.43 15.41
N ALA A 140 7.23 -18.93 14.39
CA ALA A 140 6.94 -19.29 13.00
C ALA A 140 7.35 -20.75 12.74
N ASP A 141 6.38 -21.63 12.49
CA ASP A 141 6.64 -23.00 12.05
C ASP A 141 6.78 -23.09 10.53
N PHE A 142 5.95 -22.36 9.79
CA PHE A 142 5.94 -22.37 8.33
C PHE A 142 6.76 -21.23 7.73
N GLN A 143 7.33 -21.45 6.55
CA GLN A 143 8.08 -20.43 5.81
C GLN A 143 7.22 -19.20 5.48
N ILE A 144 5.93 -19.38 5.20
CA ILE A 144 5.03 -18.27 4.93
C ILE A 144 4.86 -17.35 6.16
N GLU A 145 4.82 -17.89 7.38
CA GLU A 145 4.71 -17.09 8.60
C GLU A 145 5.97 -16.22 8.80
N SER A 146 7.13 -16.83 8.64
CA SER A 146 8.41 -16.12 8.71
C SER A 146 8.52 -15.03 7.63
N TYR A 147 8.11 -15.35 6.40
CA TYR A 147 8.07 -14.39 5.31
C TYR A 147 7.17 -13.18 5.64
N LEU A 148 5.97 -13.41 6.14
CA LEU A 148 5.06 -12.32 6.49
C LEU A 148 5.61 -11.45 7.63
N ARG A 149 6.15 -12.07 8.69
CA ARG A 149 6.79 -11.35 9.80
C ARG A 149 7.96 -10.49 9.31
N TYR A 150 8.81 -11.03 8.45
CA TYR A 150 9.92 -10.29 7.85
C TYR A 150 9.42 -9.10 7.02
N GLN A 151 8.41 -9.29 6.16
CA GLN A 151 7.85 -8.21 5.35
C GLN A 151 7.19 -7.12 6.20
N GLY A 152 6.57 -7.49 7.31
CA GLY A 152 6.05 -6.54 8.28
C GLY A 152 7.16 -5.72 8.94
N SER A 153 8.20 -6.37 9.46
CA SER A 153 9.28 -5.70 10.19
C SER A 153 10.07 -4.72 9.32
N VAL A 154 10.47 -5.11 8.10
CA VAL A 154 11.22 -4.20 7.22
C VAL A 154 10.36 -3.05 6.66
N PHE A 155 9.05 -3.16 6.70
CA PHE A 155 8.16 -2.10 6.24
C PHE A 155 8.08 -0.95 7.25
N VAL A 156 8.10 -1.24 8.53
CA VAL A 156 8.05 -0.26 9.61
C VAL A 156 9.21 0.73 9.54
N ASP A 157 10.40 0.26 9.15
CA ASP A 157 11.60 1.10 9.06
C ASP A 157 11.54 2.16 7.94
N ARG A 158 10.62 2.00 6.98
CA ARG A 158 10.58 2.83 5.76
C ARG A 158 9.23 3.47 5.46
N PHE A 159 8.20 3.19 6.26
CA PHE A 159 6.86 3.68 5.96
C PHE A 159 6.16 4.21 7.21
N ASP A 160 5.40 5.27 7.04
CA ASP A 160 4.69 5.96 8.10
C ASP A 160 3.24 5.45 8.22
N ALA A 161 2.77 5.24 9.45
CA ALA A 161 1.45 4.68 9.70
C ALA A 161 0.30 5.60 9.27
N ASN A 162 0.38 6.90 9.55
CA ASN A 162 -0.64 7.86 9.09
C ASN A 162 -0.68 7.95 7.57
N THR A 163 0.49 7.88 6.92
CA THR A 163 0.57 7.80 5.46
C THR A 163 -0.13 6.54 4.94
N TYR A 164 0.05 5.38 5.58
CA TYR A 164 -0.65 4.16 5.20
C TYR A 164 -2.19 4.32 5.30
N LEU A 165 -2.67 4.91 6.39
CA LEU A 165 -4.11 5.17 6.60
C LEU A 165 -4.68 6.06 5.49
N ILE A 166 -4.01 7.19 5.20
CA ILE A 166 -4.43 8.14 4.17
C ILE A 166 -4.40 7.47 2.79
N MET A 167 -3.29 6.82 2.43
CA MET A 167 -3.14 6.20 1.11
C MET A 167 -4.18 5.12 0.85
N THR A 168 -4.44 4.23 1.82
CA THR A 168 -5.48 3.20 1.65
C THR A 168 -6.89 3.80 1.54
N LYS A 169 -7.14 4.94 2.19
CA LYS A 169 -8.42 5.65 2.08
C LYS A 169 -8.62 6.30 0.72
N ILE A 170 -7.56 6.83 0.13
CA ILE A 170 -7.58 7.45 -1.20
C ILE A 170 -7.80 6.40 -2.31
N LEU A 171 -7.33 5.17 -2.09
CA LEU A 171 -7.47 4.08 -3.05
C LEU A 171 -8.87 3.46 -3.05
N ASP A 172 -9.61 3.53 -1.94
CA ASP A 172 -10.99 3.04 -1.81
C ASP A 172 -12.00 3.94 -2.51
#